data_50a05242b3d5f4167951ac374bfb62c4
#
_entry.id   50a05242b3d5f4167951ac374bfb62c4
#
_cell.length_a   1.000
_cell.length_b   1.000
_cell.length_c   1.000
_cell.angle_alpha   90.00
_cell.angle_beta   90.00
_cell.angle_gamma   90.00
#
_symmetry.space_group_name_H-M   'P 1'
#
loop_
_entity.id
_entity.type
_entity.pdbx_description
1 polymer ?
#
loop_
_entity_poly.entity_id
_entity_poly.type
_entity_poly.pdbx_seq_one_letter_code
_entity_poly.pdbx_strand_id
1 'polypeptide(L)'
;MKGPMQVLVVGGTGTLGRQIACRAIDAGYQVRCMVRTPRKGAFLQEWGCELTRGDLLDPESLDYALDGVDAVIDAATSRPDDPHSVYTTDWDGKLNLLRACERAGVSRFVFLSLLSAEQHRNVPLMDIKYCTERLLEESSFDYTILQGVAFMQ
;
A
#
# COMPACT_ATOMS: atom_id res chain seq x y z
N MET A 1 14.65 5.81 -23.76
CA MET A 1 13.66 4.78 -23.35
C MET A 1 13.53 4.81 -21.84
N LYS A 2 12.32 4.84 -21.34
CA LYS A 2 12.07 4.67 -19.91
C LYS A 2 12.36 3.20 -19.56
N GLY A 3 13.10 2.95 -18.50
CA GLY A 3 13.34 1.59 -17.97
C GLY A 3 12.06 0.92 -17.50
N PRO A 4 12.15 -0.32 -16.95
CA PRO A 4 10.99 -1.00 -16.39
C PRO A 4 10.32 -0.15 -15.32
N MET A 5 8.99 -0.27 -15.22
CA MET A 5 8.19 0.48 -14.25
C MET A 5 8.60 0.12 -12.82
N GLN A 6 8.87 1.15 -12.02
CA GLN A 6 9.16 0.99 -10.59
C GLN A 6 7.87 0.98 -9.80
N VAL A 7 7.58 -0.13 -9.15
CA VAL A 7 6.38 -0.35 -8.34
C VAL A 7 6.75 -0.40 -6.86
N LEU A 8 6.09 0.39 -6.03
CA LEU A 8 6.17 0.28 -4.58
C LEU A 8 5.01 -0.57 -4.06
N VAL A 9 5.32 -1.62 -3.31
CA VAL A 9 4.33 -2.42 -2.58
C VAL A 9 4.37 -2.01 -1.12
N VAL A 10 3.25 -1.48 -0.62
CA VAL A 10 3.04 -1.16 0.80
C VAL A 10 2.31 -2.33 1.44
N GLY A 11 2.82 -2.83 2.55
CA GLY A 11 2.30 -4.06 3.17
C GLY A 11 2.87 -5.35 2.57
N GLY A 12 4.08 -5.30 1.99
CA GLY A 12 4.73 -6.43 1.32
C GLY A 12 5.04 -7.63 2.22
N THR A 13 5.11 -7.46 3.53
CA THR A 13 5.32 -8.56 4.48
C THR A 13 4.02 -9.30 4.85
N GLY A 14 2.86 -8.73 4.51
CA GLY A 14 1.56 -9.33 4.74
C GLY A 14 1.26 -10.50 3.81
N THR A 15 0.20 -11.23 4.11
CA THR A 15 -0.21 -12.42 3.34
C THR A 15 -0.46 -12.10 1.88
N LEU A 16 -1.23 -11.07 1.59
CA LEU A 16 -1.51 -10.67 0.21
C LEU A 16 -0.35 -9.86 -0.40
N GLY A 17 0.24 -8.95 0.36
CA GLY A 17 1.32 -8.08 -0.13
C GLY A 17 2.52 -8.86 -0.66
N ARG A 18 2.91 -9.96 0.00
CA ARG A 18 4.01 -10.82 -0.47
C ARG A 18 3.68 -11.52 -1.79
N GLN A 19 2.45 -11.92 -2.00
CA GLN A 19 2.01 -12.52 -3.26
C GLN A 19 2.01 -11.49 -4.38
N ILE A 20 1.59 -10.26 -4.08
CA ILE A 20 1.63 -9.14 -5.03
C ILE A 20 3.08 -8.86 -5.44
N ALA A 21 3.99 -8.76 -4.47
CA ALA A 21 5.40 -8.53 -4.73
C ALA A 21 6.00 -9.62 -5.63
N CYS A 22 5.75 -10.89 -5.33
CA CYS A 22 6.19 -12.02 -6.12
C CYS A 22 5.66 -11.95 -7.56
N ARG A 23 4.37 -11.72 -7.74
CA ARG A 23 3.75 -11.64 -9.07
C ARG A 23 4.23 -10.44 -9.87
N ALA A 24 4.50 -9.31 -9.22
CA ALA A 24 5.04 -8.13 -9.88
C ALA A 24 6.47 -8.37 -10.40
N ILE A 25 7.30 -9.06 -9.64
CA ILE A 25 8.64 -9.49 -10.09
C ILE A 25 8.51 -10.42 -11.31
N ASP A 26 7.66 -11.43 -11.23
CA ASP A 26 7.44 -12.37 -12.33
C ASP A 26 6.95 -11.69 -13.61
N ALA A 27 6.20 -10.60 -13.45
CA ALA A 27 5.71 -9.78 -14.56
C ALA A 27 6.74 -8.81 -15.13
N GLY A 28 7.96 -8.76 -14.57
CA GLY A 28 9.06 -7.96 -15.07
C GLY A 28 9.12 -6.53 -14.55
N TYR A 29 8.35 -6.21 -13.51
CA TYR A 29 8.46 -4.91 -12.84
C TYR A 29 9.67 -4.83 -11.93
N GLN A 30 10.19 -3.62 -11.72
CA GLN A 30 11.10 -3.36 -10.61
C GLN A 30 10.25 -3.14 -9.36
N VAL A 31 10.43 -3.99 -8.36
CA VAL A 31 9.61 -4.00 -7.17
C VAL A 31 10.39 -3.50 -5.97
N ARG A 32 9.87 -2.46 -5.35
CA ARG A 32 10.32 -1.96 -4.06
C ARG A 32 9.25 -2.29 -3.02
N CYS A 33 9.65 -2.84 -1.88
CA CYS A 33 8.74 -3.09 -0.76
C CYS A 33 9.08 -2.16 0.39
N MET A 34 8.07 -1.43 0.87
CA MET A 34 8.22 -0.61 2.07
C MET A 34 7.97 -1.47 3.31
N VAL A 35 8.90 -1.45 4.23
CA VAL A 35 8.84 -2.21 5.48
C VAL A 35 9.20 -1.31 6.66
N ARG A 36 8.49 -1.47 7.78
CA ARG A 36 8.83 -0.75 9.03
C ARG A 36 10.14 -1.29 9.64
N THR A 37 10.33 -2.59 9.56
CA THR A 37 11.50 -3.29 10.09
C THR A 37 12.14 -4.12 8.97
N PRO A 38 13.24 -3.67 8.34
CA PRO A 38 13.87 -4.35 7.21
C PRO A 38 14.17 -5.83 7.47
N ARG A 39 14.53 -6.18 8.69
CA ARG A 39 14.81 -7.55 9.10
C ARG A 39 13.63 -8.51 8.85
N LYS A 40 12.40 -8.03 9.02
CA LYS A 40 11.18 -8.83 8.77
C LYS A 40 10.87 -9.00 7.27
N GLY A 41 11.44 -8.16 6.44
CA GLY A 41 11.29 -8.19 4.98
C GLY A 41 12.43 -8.87 4.23
N ALA A 42 13.41 -9.45 4.92
CA ALA A 42 14.60 -10.02 4.29
C ALA A 42 14.28 -11.03 3.19
N PHE A 43 13.24 -11.84 3.35
CA PHE A 43 12.80 -12.81 2.34
C PHE A 43 12.35 -12.14 1.02
N LEU A 44 11.79 -10.94 1.08
CA LEU A 44 11.42 -10.17 -0.11
C LEU A 44 12.66 -9.75 -0.91
N GLN A 45 13.74 -9.41 -0.22
CA GLN A 45 14.99 -9.08 -0.86
C GLN A 45 15.61 -10.29 -1.54
N GLU A 46 15.53 -11.47 -0.93
CA GLU A 46 15.95 -12.73 -1.54
C GLU A 46 15.16 -13.05 -2.81
N TRP A 47 13.90 -12.62 -2.89
CA TRP A 47 13.07 -12.79 -4.09
C TRP A 47 13.36 -11.78 -5.20
N GLY A 48 14.18 -10.77 -4.92
CA GLY A 48 14.57 -9.75 -5.89
C GLY A 48 13.90 -8.39 -5.69
N CYS A 49 13.19 -8.16 -4.57
CA CYS A 49 12.68 -6.84 -4.23
C CYS A 49 13.80 -5.95 -3.67
N GLU A 50 13.72 -4.67 -4.00
CA GLU A 50 14.39 -3.64 -3.24
C GLU A 50 13.62 -3.40 -1.93
N LEU A 51 14.29 -3.33 -0.78
CA LEU A 51 13.67 -2.95 0.47
C LEU A 51 13.91 -1.48 0.75
N THR A 52 12.87 -0.79 1.20
CA THR A 52 13.00 0.54 1.77
C THR A 52 12.34 0.59 3.13
N ARG A 53 13.00 1.26 4.07
CA ARG A 53 12.38 1.51 5.37
C ARG A 53 11.37 2.64 5.24
N GLY A 54 10.17 2.41 5.76
CA GLY A 54 9.14 3.44 5.81
C GLY A 54 8.03 3.05 6.76
N ASP A 55 7.37 4.08 7.28
CA ASP A 55 6.23 3.95 8.17
C ASP A 55 5.15 4.91 7.71
N LEU A 56 3.91 4.42 7.57
CA LEU A 56 2.75 5.25 7.20
C LEU A 56 2.52 6.41 8.17
N LEU A 57 2.99 6.28 9.41
CA LEU A 57 2.86 7.31 10.44
C LEU A 57 4.05 8.29 10.47
N ASP A 58 5.05 8.08 9.63
CA ASP A 58 6.21 8.95 9.46
C ASP A 58 6.26 9.49 8.03
N PRO A 59 5.69 10.69 7.77
CA PRO A 59 5.62 11.25 6.42
C PRO A 59 6.98 11.42 5.72
N GLU A 60 8.03 11.75 6.46
CA GLU A 60 9.37 11.90 5.87
C GLU A 60 9.89 10.58 5.31
N SER A 61 9.62 9.46 6.00
CA SER A 61 10.03 8.14 5.53
C SER A 61 9.34 7.76 4.22
N LEU A 62 8.13 8.25 3.98
CA LEU A 62 7.37 7.99 2.77
C LEU A 62 7.98 8.70 1.56
N ASP A 63 8.50 9.91 1.73
CA ASP A 63 9.16 10.63 0.64
C ASP A 63 10.38 9.86 0.11
N TYR A 64 11.16 9.26 1.00
CA TYR A 64 12.28 8.38 0.60
C TYR A 64 11.80 7.11 -0.10
N ALA A 65 10.77 6.48 0.43
CA ALA A 65 10.23 5.24 -0.14
C ALA A 65 9.68 5.44 -1.56
N LEU A 66 9.17 6.62 -1.84
CA LEU A 66 8.51 6.96 -3.11
C LEU A 66 9.44 7.56 -4.16
N ASP A 67 10.71 7.78 -3.84
CA ASP A 67 11.65 8.34 -4.81
C ASP A 67 11.79 7.45 -6.05
N GLY A 68 11.48 8.01 -7.21
CA GLY A 68 11.53 7.30 -8.50
C GLY A 68 10.43 6.27 -8.73
N VAL A 69 9.40 6.22 -7.88
CA VAL A 69 8.28 5.27 -8.00
C VAL A 69 7.27 5.75 -9.03
N ASP A 70 6.88 4.85 -9.93
CA ASP A 70 5.86 5.11 -10.97
C ASP A 70 4.46 4.74 -10.50
N ALA A 71 4.34 3.65 -9.74
CA ALA A 71 3.06 3.12 -9.29
C ALA A 71 3.15 2.60 -7.85
N VAL A 72 2.07 2.72 -7.10
CA VAL A 72 1.94 2.19 -5.74
C VAL A 72 0.83 1.17 -5.68
N ILE A 73 1.10 0.03 -5.05
CA ILE A 73 0.10 -0.96 -4.69
C ILE A 73 0.02 -1.01 -3.18
N ASP A 74 -1.11 -0.59 -2.65
CA ASP A 74 -1.34 -0.49 -1.21
C ASP A 74 -2.11 -1.70 -0.69
N ALA A 75 -1.38 -2.63 -0.09
CA ALA A 75 -1.89 -3.82 0.59
C ALA A 75 -1.78 -3.73 2.12
N ALA A 76 -1.43 -2.55 2.65
CA ALA A 76 -1.27 -2.37 4.08
C ALA A 76 -2.61 -2.20 4.78
N THR A 77 -2.77 -2.90 5.90
CA THR A 77 -3.88 -2.75 6.84
C THR A 77 -3.40 -3.09 8.24
N SER A 78 -4.08 -2.55 9.24
CA SER A 78 -3.80 -2.91 10.63
C SER A 78 -4.13 -4.38 10.89
N ARG A 79 -3.40 -4.97 11.84
CA ARG A 79 -3.64 -6.35 12.33
C ARG A 79 -4.26 -6.28 13.71
N PRO A 80 -4.93 -7.37 14.17
CA PRO A 80 -5.51 -7.40 15.51
C PRO A 80 -4.50 -7.16 16.64
N ASP A 81 -3.24 -7.51 16.42
CA ASP A 81 -2.12 -7.32 17.35
C ASP A 81 -1.35 -6.02 17.15
N ASP A 82 -1.80 -5.15 16.25
CA ASP A 82 -1.15 -3.87 16.01
C ASP A 82 -1.36 -2.94 17.22
N PRO A 83 -0.30 -2.29 17.73
CA PRO A 83 -0.43 -1.34 18.84
C PRO A 83 -1.24 -0.09 18.48
N HIS A 84 -1.38 0.19 17.19
CA HIS A 84 -2.14 1.33 16.67
C HIS A 84 -3.56 0.92 16.30
N SER A 85 -4.49 1.84 16.46
CA SER A 85 -5.87 1.61 16.06
C SER A 85 -6.01 1.57 14.53
N VAL A 86 -7.13 1.01 14.06
CA VAL A 86 -7.48 1.03 12.64
C VAL A 86 -7.58 2.47 12.09
N TYR A 87 -8.01 3.43 12.89
CA TYR A 87 -8.05 4.83 12.49
C TYR A 87 -6.66 5.42 12.27
N THR A 88 -5.71 5.06 13.10
CA THR A 88 -4.33 5.53 12.98
C THR A 88 -3.65 4.94 11.74
N THR A 89 -3.68 3.63 11.60
CA THR A 89 -2.97 2.93 10.51
C THR A 89 -3.72 3.05 9.19
N ASP A 90 -5.00 2.70 9.17
CA ASP A 90 -5.77 2.58 7.92
C ASP A 90 -6.36 3.90 7.45
N TRP A 91 -6.47 4.91 8.31
CA TRP A 91 -6.94 6.24 7.91
C TRP A 91 -5.82 7.28 7.90
N ASP A 92 -5.26 7.64 9.04
CA ASP A 92 -4.20 8.67 9.09
C ASP A 92 -2.98 8.26 8.26
N GLY A 93 -2.54 7.02 8.40
CA GLY A 93 -1.43 6.47 7.63
C GLY A 93 -1.72 6.47 6.13
N LYS A 94 -2.96 6.20 5.74
CA LYS A 94 -3.37 6.22 4.33
C LYS A 94 -3.39 7.63 3.76
N LEU A 95 -3.88 8.60 4.50
CA LEU A 95 -3.81 10.01 4.10
C LEU A 95 -2.37 10.48 3.91
N ASN A 96 -1.47 10.07 4.81
CA ASN A 96 -0.05 10.37 4.67
C ASN A 96 0.51 9.77 3.38
N LEU A 97 0.18 8.52 3.08
CA LEU A 97 0.64 7.85 1.86
C LEU A 97 0.13 8.54 0.60
N LEU A 98 -1.15 8.86 0.52
CA LEU A 98 -1.73 9.54 -0.65
C LEU A 98 -1.09 10.91 -0.87
N ARG A 99 -0.92 11.69 0.19
CA ARG A 99 -0.24 13.00 0.11
C ARG A 99 1.22 12.88 -0.33
N ALA A 100 1.93 11.86 0.16
CA ALA A 100 3.30 11.59 -0.26
C ALA A 100 3.37 11.17 -1.73
N CYS A 101 2.43 10.36 -2.20
CA CYS A 101 2.33 9.98 -3.61
C CYS A 101 2.09 11.20 -4.52
N GLU A 102 1.24 12.13 -4.10
CA GLU A 102 1.01 13.39 -4.83
C GLU A 102 2.31 14.21 -4.91
N ARG A 103 3.02 14.40 -3.81
CA ARG A 103 4.30 15.13 -3.79
C ARG A 103 5.35 14.47 -4.66
N ALA A 104 5.41 13.15 -4.67
CA ALA A 104 6.38 12.38 -5.44
C ALA A 104 6.05 12.28 -6.95
N GLY A 105 4.85 12.71 -7.35
CA GLY A 105 4.40 12.62 -8.74
C GLY A 105 4.06 11.18 -9.18
N VAL A 106 3.69 10.31 -8.25
CA VAL A 106 3.19 8.97 -8.56
C VAL A 106 1.91 9.10 -9.39
N SER A 107 1.87 8.45 -10.55
CA SER A 107 0.72 8.56 -11.45
C SER A 107 -0.35 7.51 -11.19
N ARG A 108 0.03 6.32 -10.76
CA ARG A 108 -0.88 5.17 -10.63
C ARG A 108 -0.93 4.65 -9.20
N PHE A 109 -2.15 4.45 -8.71
CA PHE A 109 -2.39 3.96 -7.36
C PHE A 109 -3.39 2.80 -7.38
N VAL A 110 -2.99 1.63 -6.86
CA VAL A 110 -3.85 0.46 -6.70
C VAL A 110 -4.16 0.29 -5.22
N PHE A 111 -5.44 0.28 -4.89
CA PHE A 111 -5.93 0.17 -3.53
C PHE A 111 -6.68 -1.14 -3.33
N LEU A 112 -6.33 -1.86 -2.28
CA LEU A 112 -7.02 -3.09 -1.88
C LEU A 112 -8.08 -2.75 -0.84
N SER A 113 -9.32 -2.78 -1.27
CA SER A 113 -10.49 -2.51 -0.46
C SER A 113 -11.24 -3.80 -0.10
N LEU A 114 -12.34 -3.66 0.59
CA LEU A 114 -13.20 -4.77 1.00
C LEU A 114 -14.53 -4.72 0.27
N LEU A 115 -14.97 -5.89 -0.17
CA LEU A 115 -16.27 -6.06 -0.80
C LEU A 115 -17.37 -5.63 0.17
N SER A 116 -18.37 -4.92 -0.35
CA SER A 116 -19.51 -4.41 0.43
C SER A 116 -19.14 -3.39 1.52
N ALA A 117 -18.01 -2.69 1.40
CA ALA A 117 -17.62 -1.66 2.36
C ALA A 117 -18.69 -0.58 2.53
N GLU A 118 -19.34 -0.17 1.43
CA GLU A 118 -20.41 0.83 1.43
C GLU A 118 -21.63 0.40 2.26
N GLN A 119 -21.96 -0.89 2.28
CA GLN A 119 -23.13 -1.43 2.96
C GLN A 119 -22.92 -1.68 4.46
N HIS A 120 -21.66 -1.67 4.91
CA HIS A 120 -21.27 -2.03 6.26
C HIS A 120 -20.45 -0.93 6.97
N ARG A 121 -20.82 0.32 6.74
CA ARG A 121 -20.10 1.47 7.29
C ARG A 121 -20.18 1.61 8.82
N ASN A 122 -21.03 0.83 9.47
CA ASN A 122 -21.04 0.69 10.93
C ASN A 122 -19.83 -0.07 11.47
N VAL A 123 -19.08 -0.77 10.62
CA VAL A 123 -17.80 -1.42 10.97
C VAL A 123 -16.66 -0.46 10.64
N PRO A 124 -15.83 -0.04 11.62
CA PRO A 124 -14.82 1.00 11.42
C PRO A 124 -13.91 0.77 10.22
N LEU A 125 -13.37 -0.44 10.05
CA LEU A 125 -12.50 -0.74 8.91
C LEU A 125 -13.24 -0.61 7.57
N MET A 126 -14.48 -1.06 7.51
CA MET A 126 -15.31 -0.95 6.29
C MET A 126 -15.59 0.51 5.94
N ASP A 127 -15.91 1.33 6.93
CA ASP A 127 -16.13 2.77 6.73
C ASP A 127 -14.85 3.47 6.23
N ILE A 128 -13.70 3.15 6.81
CA ILE A 128 -12.40 3.67 6.37
C ILE A 128 -12.10 3.27 4.92
N LYS A 129 -12.31 1.99 4.58
CA LYS A 129 -12.13 1.52 3.20
C LYS A 129 -13.03 2.27 2.23
N TYR A 130 -14.30 2.44 2.56
CA TYR A 130 -15.25 3.21 1.76
C TYR A 130 -14.80 4.67 1.58
N CYS A 131 -14.42 5.34 2.67
CA CYS A 131 -13.94 6.72 2.60
C CYS A 131 -12.67 6.84 1.76
N THR A 132 -11.76 5.87 1.84
CA THR A 132 -10.54 5.85 1.01
C THR A 132 -10.87 5.69 -0.47
N GLU A 133 -11.84 4.83 -0.81
CA GLU A 133 -12.33 4.69 -2.19
C GLU A 133 -12.84 6.03 -2.72
N ARG A 134 -13.64 6.76 -1.93
CA ARG A 134 -14.16 8.08 -2.33
C ARG A 134 -13.02 9.09 -2.55
N LEU A 135 -12.00 9.11 -1.70
CA LEU A 135 -10.83 9.97 -1.89
C LEU A 135 -10.11 9.67 -3.20
N LEU A 136 -9.93 8.40 -3.54
CA LEU A 136 -9.28 8.00 -4.78
C LEU A 136 -10.09 8.41 -6.01
N GLU A 137 -11.41 8.28 -5.96
CA GLU A 137 -12.29 8.69 -7.05
C GLU A 137 -12.25 10.20 -7.33
N GLU A 138 -12.02 11.00 -6.29
CA GLU A 138 -11.87 12.46 -6.40
C GLU A 138 -10.42 12.90 -6.69
N SER A 139 -9.46 11.97 -6.66
CA SER A 139 -8.04 12.24 -6.86
C SER A 139 -7.68 12.37 -8.35
N SER A 140 -6.47 12.88 -8.58
CA SER A 140 -5.87 12.92 -9.93
C SER A 140 -5.11 11.65 -10.31
N PHE A 141 -5.06 10.63 -9.42
CA PHE A 141 -4.40 9.37 -9.74
C PHE A 141 -5.15 8.60 -10.82
N ASP A 142 -4.40 7.88 -11.65
CA ASP A 142 -4.93 6.75 -12.41
C ASP A 142 -5.08 5.59 -11.41
N TYR A 143 -6.25 5.50 -10.80
CA TYR A 143 -6.50 4.57 -9.71
C TYR A 143 -7.16 3.29 -10.15
N THR A 144 -6.90 2.23 -9.39
CA THR A 144 -7.64 0.97 -9.45
C THR A 144 -8.02 0.57 -8.02
N ILE A 145 -9.28 0.29 -7.80
CA ILE A 145 -9.81 -0.21 -6.52
C ILE A 145 -10.19 -1.67 -6.70
N LEU A 146 -9.53 -2.55 -5.95
CA LEU A 146 -9.83 -3.98 -5.92
C LEU A 146 -10.56 -4.31 -4.62
N GLN A 147 -11.82 -4.64 -4.73
CA GLN A 147 -12.64 -5.06 -3.60
C GLN A 147 -12.58 -6.57 -3.44
N GLY A 148 -11.93 -7.03 -2.39
CA GLY A 148 -11.80 -8.44 -2.06
C GLY A 148 -12.62 -8.83 -0.83
N VAL A 149 -12.78 -10.14 -0.61
CA VAL A 149 -13.29 -10.66 0.66
C VAL A 149 -12.21 -10.57 1.71
N ALA A 150 -12.62 -10.47 2.99
CA ALA A 150 -11.65 -10.50 4.08
C ALA A 150 -10.94 -11.86 4.11
N PHE A 151 -9.60 -11.81 4.21
CA PHE A 151 -8.83 -13.04 4.36
C PHE A 151 -8.96 -13.53 5.80
N MET A 152 -9.41 -14.75 5.95
CA MET A 152 -9.27 -15.45 7.22
C MET A 152 -7.82 -15.93 7.34
N GLN A 153 -7.15 -15.41 8.35
CA GLN A 153 -5.79 -15.81 8.73
C GLN A 153 -5.85 -16.89 9.78
#